data_7dca497a45b472160094078a4740bc82
#
_entry.id   7dca497a45b472160094078a4740bc82
#
_cell.length_a   1.000
_cell.length_b   1.000
_cell.length_c   1.000
_cell.angle_alpha   90.00
_cell.angle_beta   90.00
_cell.angle_gamma   90.00
#
_symmetry.space_group_name_H-M   'P 1'
#
loop_
_entity.id
_entity.type
_entity.pdbx_description
1 polymer ?
#
loop_
_entity_poly.entity_id
_entity_poly.type
_entity_poly.pdbx_seq_one_letter_code
_entity_poly.pdbx_strand_id
1 'polypeptide(L)'
;MGHVSAASTILINAEPTAVLSAVGDYQNVRPKILSSHYRDYHVLEGGQGQGTVASWKLQATKSRVRDVRANVDVAGHAVIEKDANSTMITNWTVAPAGPGSSVTVTTTWAGAGGVKGFFEKTFAPLGLKRIQGEVLANLKKELES
;
A
#
# COMPACT_ATOMS: atom_id res chain seq x y z
N MET A 1 13.22 4.87 18.62
CA MET A 1 13.57 4.13 18.32
C MET A 1 12.88 3.04 17.82
N GLY A 2 12.28 2.50 17.67
CA GLY A 2 11.73 1.37 17.04
C GLY A 2 10.90 1.75 15.86
N HIS A 3 10.57 0.73 15.13
CA HIS A 3 9.67 0.86 14.00
C HIS A 3 8.30 0.34 14.40
N VAL A 4 7.28 0.99 13.87
CA VAL A 4 5.92 0.52 14.00
C VAL A 4 5.55 -0.12 12.67
N SER A 5 4.83 -1.23 12.70
CA SER A 5 4.45 -1.88 11.46
C SER A 5 3.03 -2.42 11.50
N ALA A 6 2.44 -2.53 10.33
CA ALA A 6 1.15 -3.16 10.13
C ALA A 6 1.25 -4.01 8.88
N ALA A 7 0.72 -5.21 8.92
CA ALA A 7 0.76 -6.12 7.78
C ALA A 7 -0.56 -6.86 7.65
N SER A 8 -0.96 -7.12 6.41
CA SER A 8 -2.17 -7.87 6.10
C SER A 8 -1.89 -8.73 4.89
N THR A 9 -2.54 -9.89 4.84
CA THR A 9 -2.34 -10.86 3.77
C THR A 9 -3.68 -11.34 3.25
N ILE A 10 -3.74 -11.61 1.93
CA ILE A 10 -4.93 -12.19 1.32
C ILE A 10 -4.49 -13.21 0.28
N LEU A 11 -5.33 -14.21 0.06
CA LEU A 11 -5.13 -15.18 -1.02
C LEU A 11 -5.99 -14.77 -2.20
N ILE A 12 -5.39 -14.78 -3.38
CA ILE A 12 -6.08 -14.40 -4.62
C ILE A 12 -5.94 -15.53 -5.63
N ASN A 13 -7.03 -15.87 -6.27
CA ASN A 13 -7.05 -16.94 -7.27
C ASN A 13 -6.62 -16.37 -8.63
N ALA A 14 -5.37 -16.00 -8.71
CA ALA A 14 -4.75 -15.49 -9.94
C ALA A 14 -3.26 -15.77 -9.85
N GLU A 15 -2.60 -15.88 -11.01
CA GLU A 15 -1.18 -16.21 -11.05
C GLU A 15 -0.33 -15.09 -10.48
N PRO A 16 0.80 -15.42 -9.84
CA PRO A 16 1.64 -14.40 -9.21
C PRO A 16 2.09 -13.28 -10.15
N THR A 17 2.41 -13.59 -11.40
CA THR A 17 2.83 -12.55 -12.33
C THR A 17 1.70 -11.59 -12.65
N ALA A 18 0.47 -12.10 -12.80
CA ALA A 18 -0.68 -11.24 -13.05
C ALA A 18 -0.98 -10.36 -11.83
N VAL A 19 -0.85 -10.94 -10.64
CA VAL A 19 -1.10 -10.19 -9.40
C VAL A 19 -0.05 -9.11 -9.21
N LEU A 20 1.22 -9.43 -9.44
CA LEU A 20 2.30 -8.46 -9.30
C LEU A 20 2.12 -7.31 -10.29
N SER A 21 1.76 -7.63 -11.53
CA SER A 21 1.51 -6.61 -12.54
C SER A 21 0.37 -5.68 -12.12
N ALA A 22 -0.69 -6.24 -11.54
CA ALA A 22 -1.83 -5.45 -11.08
C ALA A 22 -1.45 -4.55 -9.91
N VAL A 23 -0.68 -5.07 -8.95
CA VAL A 23 -0.23 -4.28 -7.81
C VAL A 23 0.62 -3.09 -8.27
N GLY A 24 1.43 -3.29 -9.29
CA GLY A 24 2.29 -2.24 -9.84
C GLY A 24 1.62 -1.32 -10.84
N ASP A 25 0.35 -1.55 -11.15
CA ASP A 25 -0.35 -0.72 -12.13
C ASP A 25 -1.07 0.42 -11.41
N TYR A 26 -0.38 1.52 -11.25
CA TYR A 26 -0.89 2.68 -10.52
C TYR A 26 -1.86 3.50 -11.34
N GLN A 27 -1.89 3.29 -12.64
CA GLN A 27 -2.73 4.06 -13.52
C GLN A 27 -4.12 3.46 -13.69
N ASN A 28 -4.20 2.15 -13.88
CA ASN A 28 -5.46 1.49 -14.22
C ASN A 28 -6.05 0.68 -13.08
N VAL A 29 -5.22 0.04 -12.27
CA VAL A 29 -5.71 -0.85 -11.20
C VAL A 29 -5.81 -0.13 -9.86
N ARG A 30 -4.77 0.62 -9.47
CA ARG A 30 -4.75 1.22 -8.14
C ARG A 30 -5.99 2.06 -7.86
N PRO A 31 -6.46 2.92 -8.78
CA PRO A 31 -7.68 3.71 -8.48
C PRO A 31 -8.91 2.86 -8.20
N LYS A 32 -8.94 1.63 -8.75
CA LYS A 32 -10.11 0.77 -8.57
C LYS A 32 -10.11 0.02 -7.25
N ILE A 33 -8.96 -0.08 -6.59
CA ILE A 33 -8.86 -0.87 -5.37
C ILE A 33 -8.75 -0.02 -4.10
N LEU A 34 -8.59 1.28 -4.22
CA LEU A 34 -8.51 2.15 -3.06
C LEU A 34 -9.87 2.25 -2.37
N SER A 35 -9.83 2.32 -1.04
CA SER A 35 -11.05 2.45 -0.26
C SER A 35 -11.36 3.93 -0.06
N SER A 36 -12.45 4.20 0.66
CA SER A 36 -12.88 5.57 0.93
C SER A 36 -11.91 6.33 1.83
N HIS A 37 -10.94 5.65 2.41
CA HIS A 37 -9.90 6.31 3.21
C HIS A 37 -8.91 7.08 2.33
N TYR A 38 -8.90 6.84 1.02
CA TYR A 38 -7.97 7.47 0.10
C TYR A 38 -8.66 8.55 -0.71
N ARG A 39 -8.01 9.70 -0.84
CA ARG A 39 -8.55 10.82 -1.61
C ARG A 39 -7.48 11.48 -2.45
N ASP A 40 -7.91 12.20 -3.48
CA ASP A 40 -7.00 13.02 -4.31
C ASP A 40 -5.85 12.21 -4.86
N TYR A 41 -6.17 11.06 -5.43
CA TYR A 41 -5.17 10.17 -5.99
C TYR A 41 -4.71 10.67 -7.37
N HIS A 42 -3.40 10.83 -7.53
CA HIS A 42 -2.82 11.28 -8.79
C HIS A 42 -1.55 10.50 -9.10
N VAL A 43 -1.38 10.14 -10.37
CA VAL A 43 -0.11 9.62 -10.84
C VAL A 43 0.68 10.79 -11.39
N LEU A 44 1.85 11.05 -10.80
CA LEU A 44 2.67 12.20 -11.13
C LEU A 44 3.73 11.87 -12.18
N GLU A 45 4.28 10.65 -12.12
CA GLU A 45 5.27 10.17 -13.08
C GLU A 45 5.07 8.68 -13.28
N GLY A 46 5.37 8.20 -14.46
CA GLY A 46 5.25 6.81 -14.80
C GLY A 46 3.80 6.36 -14.84
N GLY A 47 3.48 5.38 -14.03
CA GLY A 47 2.12 4.85 -13.94
C GLY A 47 2.12 3.36 -13.79
N GLN A 48 3.19 2.69 -14.18
CA GLN A 48 3.28 1.25 -14.06
C GLN A 48 4.68 0.85 -13.64
N GLY A 49 4.77 0.18 -12.50
CA GLY A 49 6.00 -0.40 -12.02
C GLY A 49 7.06 0.60 -11.60
N GLN A 50 8.29 0.20 -11.84
CA GLN A 50 9.46 0.95 -11.42
C GLN A 50 9.44 2.38 -11.92
N GLY A 51 9.74 3.31 -11.02
CA GLY A 51 9.84 4.73 -11.37
C GLY A 51 8.53 5.48 -11.28
N THR A 52 7.44 4.81 -10.94
CA THR A 52 6.17 5.51 -10.73
C THR A 52 6.26 6.43 -9.54
N VAL A 53 5.67 7.61 -9.65
CA VAL A 53 5.47 8.51 -8.51
C VAL A 53 3.98 8.81 -8.46
N ALA A 54 3.36 8.55 -7.33
CA ALA A 54 1.93 8.78 -7.15
C ALA A 54 1.69 9.48 -5.83
N SER A 55 0.64 10.28 -5.76
CA SER A 55 0.30 10.98 -4.52
C SER A 55 -1.15 10.74 -4.17
N TRP A 56 -1.43 10.78 -2.87
CA TRP A 56 -2.80 10.66 -2.38
C TRP A 56 -2.86 11.18 -0.96
N LYS A 57 -4.09 11.38 -0.50
CA LYS A 57 -4.34 11.68 0.89
C LYS A 57 -4.91 10.43 1.55
N LEU A 58 -4.33 10.02 2.65
CA LEU A 58 -4.78 8.87 3.40
C LEU A 58 -5.43 9.37 4.68
N GLN A 59 -6.73 9.16 4.78
CA GLN A 59 -7.49 9.63 5.93
C GLN A 59 -7.72 8.49 6.91
N ALA A 60 -6.95 8.50 7.97
CA ALA A 60 -7.03 7.44 8.97
C ALA A 60 -8.24 7.63 9.89
N THR A 61 -8.52 8.87 10.27
CA THR A 61 -9.68 9.21 11.07
C THR A 61 -10.26 10.52 10.54
N LYS A 62 -11.34 10.98 11.13
CA LYS A 62 -11.96 12.23 10.68
C LYS A 62 -11.01 13.41 10.70
N SER A 63 -10.11 13.45 11.67
CA SER A 63 -9.22 14.59 11.83
C SER A 63 -7.77 14.30 11.43
N ARG A 64 -7.48 13.10 10.97
CA ARG A 64 -6.10 12.73 10.70
C ARG A 64 -5.94 12.33 9.25
N VAL A 65 -5.30 13.20 8.49
CA VAL A 65 -5.05 12.99 7.07
C VAL A 65 -3.56 13.09 6.84
N ARG A 66 -3.02 12.14 6.08
CA ARG A 66 -1.61 12.16 5.71
C ARG A 66 -1.48 12.33 4.21
N ASP A 67 -0.64 13.29 3.83
CA ASP A 67 -0.30 13.44 2.42
C ASP A 67 0.85 12.49 2.10
N VAL A 68 0.62 11.61 1.15
CA VAL A 68 1.61 10.62 0.74
C VAL A 68 2.08 10.93 -0.67
N ARG A 69 3.39 10.89 -0.88
CA ARG A 69 3.97 10.97 -2.21
C ARG A 69 4.88 9.76 -2.35
N ALA A 70 4.39 8.74 -2.98
CA ALA A 70 5.08 7.46 -3.04
C ALA A 70 6.00 7.39 -4.25
N ASN A 71 7.26 7.06 -3.99
CA ASN A 71 8.21 6.71 -5.04
C ASN A 71 8.25 5.19 -5.10
N VAL A 72 8.03 4.63 -6.27
CA VAL A 72 7.82 3.20 -6.43
C VAL A 72 9.05 2.52 -7.01
N ASP A 73 9.50 1.47 -6.32
CA ASP A 73 10.53 0.57 -6.80
C ASP A 73 9.94 -0.82 -6.95
N VAL A 74 10.41 -1.57 -7.92
CA VAL A 74 10.03 -2.97 -8.07
C VAL A 74 11.28 -3.82 -7.94
N ALA A 75 11.25 -4.80 -7.06
CA ALA A 75 12.39 -5.67 -6.81
C ALA A 75 11.87 -7.09 -6.65
N GLY A 76 12.20 -7.97 -7.62
CA GLY A 76 11.74 -9.35 -7.60
C GLY A 76 10.22 -9.43 -7.59
N HIS A 77 9.67 -9.99 -6.52
CA HIS A 77 8.23 -10.17 -6.37
C HIS A 77 7.62 -9.10 -5.45
N ALA A 78 8.27 -7.97 -5.35
CA ALA A 78 7.81 -6.91 -4.44
C ALA A 78 7.65 -5.58 -5.17
N VAL A 79 6.64 -4.83 -4.77
CA VAL A 79 6.44 -3.44 -5.16
C VAL A 79 6.59 -2.63 -3.87
N ILE A 80 7.52 -1.69 -3.88
CA ILE A 80 7.90 -0.95 -2.68
C ILE A 80 7.54 0.52 -2.89
N GLU A 81 6.80 1.08 -1.94
CA GLU A 81 6.37 2.47 -1.98
C GLU A 81 7.06 3.22 -0.85
N LYS A 82 7.92 4.16 -1.20
CA LYS A 82 8.61 4.98 -0.20
C LYS A 82 7.99 6.37 -0.20
N ASP A 83 7.44 6.77 0.95
CA ASP A 83 6.82 8.07 1.07
C ASP A 83 7.89 9.15 1.17
N ALA A 84 7.87 10.09 0.24
CA ALA A 84 8.82 11.19 0.25
C ALA A 84 8.57 12.18 1.39
N ASN A 85 7.37 12.15 1.97
CA ASN A 85 6.98 13.10 3.00
C ASN A 85 7.21 12.58 4.42
N SER A 86 7.67 11.34 4.57
CA SER A 86 7.81 10.76 5.89
C SER A 86 8.74 9.55 5.87
N THR A 87 8.77 8.78 6.96
CA THR A 87 9.56 7.56 7.04
C THR A 87 8.76 6.33 6.60
N MET A 88 7.53 6.52 6.13
CA MET A 88 6.66 5.39 5.82
C MET A 88 7.11 4.66 4.56
N ILE A 89 7.18 3.35 4.66
CA ILE A 89 7.49 2.47 3.54
C ILE A 89 6.42 1.38 3.49
N THR A 90 5.80 1.20 2.34
CA THR A 90 4.83 0.14 2.14
C THR A 90 5.38 -0.85 1.13
N ASN A 91 5.35 -2.12 1.51
CA ASN A 91 5.90 -3.20 0.72
C ASN A 91 4.77 -4.16 0.35
N TRP A 92 4.58 -4.37 -0.95
CA TRP A 92 3.62 -5.34 -1.44
C TRP A 92 4.40 -6.54 -1.94
N THR A 93 4.23 -7.69 -1.34
CA THR A 93 4.92 -8.91 -1.79
C THR A 93 3.90 -9.91 -2.31
N VAL A 94 4.26 -10.55 -3.41
CA VAL A 94 3.41 -11.54 -4.06
C VAL A 94 4.16 -12.86 -4.10
N ALA A 95 3.55 -13.92 -3.61
CA ALA A 95 4.15 -15.23 -3.60
C ALA A 95 3.17 -16.27 -4.13
N PRO A 96 3.66 -17.35 -4.75
CA PRO A 96 2.78 -18.44 -5.15
C PRO A 96 2.12 -19.09 -3.94
N ALA A 97 0.86 -19.46 -4.06
CA ALA A 97 0.14 -20.14 -2.99
C ALA A 97 -0.89 -21.06 -3.63
N GLY A 98 -0.58 -22.34 -3.65
CA GLY A 98 -1.46 -23.31 -4.31
C GLY A 98 -1.68 -22.95 -5.77
N PRO A 99 -2.91 -22.92 -6.23
CA PRO A 99 -3.20 -22.55 -7.62
C PRO A 99 -3.18 -21.04 -7.86
N GLY A 100 -3.00 -20.23 -6.83
CA GLY A 100 -3.05 -18.79 -6.95
C GLY A 100 -1.88 -18.12 -6.28
N SER A 101 -2.16 -17.01 -5.60
CA SER A 101 -1.13 -16.17 -5.01
C SER A 101 -1.50 -15.71 -3.61
N SER A 102 -0.46 -15.45 -2.83
CA SER A 102 -0.58 -14.80 -1.53
C SER A 102 -0.02 -13.40 -1.67
N VAL A 103 -0.79 -12.39 -1.29
CA VAL A 103 -0.37 -11.00 -1.34
C VAL A 103 -0.29 -10.49 0.08
N THR A 104 0.88 -9.97 0.46
CA THR A 104 1.08 -9.35 1.76
C THR A 104 1.45 -7.90 1.56
N VAL A 105 0.74 -7.01 2.23
CA VAL A 105 1.11 -5.61 2.27
C VAL A 105 1.60 -5.30 3.68
N THR A 106 2.81 -4.73 3.77
CA THR A 106 3.43 -4.39 5.04
C THR A 106 3.81 -2.91 4.99
N THR A 107 3.36 -2.16 5.97
CA THR A 107 3.72 -0.76 6.09
C THR A 107 4.50 -0.56 7.38
N THR A 108 5.64 0.09 7.28
CA THR A 108 6.47 0.40 8.44
C THR A 108 6.74 1.90 8.49
N TRP A 109 6.89 2.41 9.70
CA TRP A 109 7.25 3.81 9.89
C TRP A 109 7.97 3.96 11.21
N ALA A 110 8.71 5.06 11.35
CA ALA A 110 9.40 5.33 12.60
C ALA A 110 8.39 5.70 13.67
N GLY A 111 8.51 5.09 14.82
CA GLY A 111 7.61 5.35 15.93
C GLY A 111 7.92 6.64 16.64
N ALA A 112 7.83 6.60 17.94
CA ALA A 112 7.86 7.78 18.76
C ALA A 112 9.08 8.69 18.59
N GLY A 113 10.13 8.23 18.04
CA GLY A 113 11.33 9.05 17.95
C GLY A 113 11.22 10.21 16.99
N GLY A 114 10.85 10.00 15.79
CA GLY A 114 11.01 10.92 14.71
C GLY A 114 10.22 12.19 14.84
N VAL A 115 9.23 12.33 13.98
CA VAL A 115 8.42 13.50 14.12
C VAL A 115 7.53 13.24 15.30
N LYS A 116 8.09 12.69 16.25
CA LYS A 116 7.57 12.49 17.51
C LYS A 116 6.44 11.53 17.44
N GLY A 117 5.64 11.42 18.30
CA GLY A 117 4.50 10.56 18.30
C GLY A 117 3.44 10.91 17.26
N PHE A 118 3.78 11.84 16.38
CA PHE A 118 2.82 12.27 15.37
C PHE A 118 2.32 11.10 14.53
N PHE A 119 3.23 10.24 14.07
CA PHE A 119 2.84 9.09 13.29
C PHE A 119 1.97 8.13 14.08
N GLU A 120 2.37 7.84 15.28
CA GLU A 120 1.60 6.90 16.10
C GLU A 120 0.20 7.40 16.37
N LYS A 121 0.04 8.70 16.48
CA LYS A 121 -1.29 9.28 16.67
C LYS A 121 -2.09 9.25 15.39
N THR A 122 -1.41 9.29 14.23
CA THR A 122 -2.10 9.33 12.95
C THR A 122 -2.49 7.94 12.49
N PHE A 123 -1.57 6.97 12.65
CA PHE A 123 -1.79 5.62 12.17
C PHE A 123 -1.55 4.63 13.28
N ALA A 124 -2.60 4.27 14.01
CA ALA A 124 -2.52 3.12 14.90
C ALA A 124 -2.42 1.87 14.03
N PRO A 125 -1.56 0.91 14.38
CA PRO A 125 -1.38 -0.29 13.55
C PRO A 125 -2.68 -1.03 13.24
N LEU A 126 -3.59 -1.13 14.21
CA LEU A 126 -4.85 -1.83 13.96
C LEU A 126 -5.72 -1.09 12.95
N GLY A 127 -5.72 0.23 13.01
CA GLY A 127 -6.47 1.02 12.05
C GLY A 127 -5.92 0.87 10.65
N LEU A 128 -4.60 0.87 10.52
CA LEU A 128 -3.97 0.70 9.21
C LEU A 128 -4.19 -0.72 8.68
N LYS A 129 -4.17 -1.73 9.55
CA LYS A 129 -4.47 -3.10 9.11
C LYS A 129 -5.88 -3.19 8.52
N ARG A 130 -6.83 -2.47 9.09
CA ARG A 130 -8.18 -2.47 8.56
C ARG A 130 -8.20 -1.84 7.16
N ILE A 131 -7.50 -0.75 6.97
CA ILE A 131 -7.42 -0.08 5.67
C ILE A 131 -6.73 -1.01 4.66
N GLN A 132 -5.62 -1.65 5.06
CA GLN A 132 -4.93 -2.60 4.20
C GLN A 132 -5.86 -3.74 3.78
N GLY A 133 -6.65 -4.26 4.72
CA GLY A 133 -7.58 -5.34 4.44
C GLY A 133 -8.62 -4.95 3.41
N GLU A 134 -9.11 -3.71 3.48
CA GLU A 134 -10.08 -3.23 2.51
C GLU A 134 -9.48 -3.16 1.10
N VAL A 135 -8.27 -2.65 1.00
CA VAL A 135 -7.60 -2.54 -0.29
C VAL A 135 -7.30 -3.92 -0.87
N LEU A 136 -6.84 -4.85 -0.02
CA LEU A 136 -6.57 -6.21 -0.48
C LEU A 136 -7.84 -6.91 -0.93
N ALA A 137 -8.95 -6.73 -0.23
CA ALA A 137 -10.22 -7.32 -0.62
C ALA A 137 -10.67 -6.76 -1.97
N ASN A 138 -10.46 -5.46 -2.19
CA ASN A 138 -10.80 -4.85 -3.47
C ASN A 138 -9.91 -5.37 -4.60
N LEU A 139 -8.61 -5.59 -4.30
CA LEU A 139 -7.70 -6.17 -5.28
C LEU A 139 -8.14 -7.58 -5.68
N LYS A 140 -8.51 -8.40 -4.69
CA LYS A 140 -9.00 -9.74 -4.94
C LYS A 140 -10.24 -9.69 -5.83
N LYS A 141 -11.17 -8.82 -5.52
CA LYS A 141 -12.39 -8.68 -6.30
C LYS A 141 -12.10 -8.25 -7.73
N GLU A 142 -11.16 -7.34 -7.90
CA GLU A 142 -10.79 -6.87 -9.23
C GLU A 142 -10.17 -7.98 -10.07
N LEU A 143 -9.32 -8.81 -9.47
CA LEU A 143 -8.61 -9.85 -10.21
C LEU A 143 -9.41 -11.14 -10.41
N GLU A 144 -10.42 -11.37 -9.60
CA GLU A 144 -11.22 -12.60 -9.69
C GLU A 144 -12.57 -12.40 -10.38
N SER A 145 -12.88 -11.20 -10.76
CA SER A 145 -14.18 -10.93 -11.39
C SER A 145 -14.19 -11.25 -12.87
#